data_aab3e4c394f6e18635d746b13eaa2b99
#
_entry.id   aab3e4c394f6e18635d746b13eaa2b99
#
_cell.length_a   1.000
_cell.length_b   1.000
_cell.length_c   1.000
_cell.angle_alpha   90.00
_cell.angle_beta   90.00
_cell.angle_gamma   90.00
#
_symmetry.space_group_name_H-M   'P 1'
#
loop_
_entity.id
_entity.type
_entity.pdbx_description
1 polymer ?
#
loop_
_entity_poly.entity_id
_entity_poly.type
_entity_poly.pdbx_seq_one_letter_code
_entity_poly.pdbx_strand_id
1 'polypeptide(L)'
;MRRREFLAGLAATTLPMPAIASRSAAGTLKVIHGANLSSLDPIWTTVPATKDYAFMVYDQLLSIDASYVIRPQMAEGWTVENNGRAYTFTLREGLKFHDGEPVRSQDCIASIRRWAARDGFGQVLASRIDGMDVVDDRRFRIRLKKAFPLLPAALGKSSSSQCFIMPERVAATSPMTQISEHIGSGPFRFLRDEWVPGASAAWARFDGYVPRQEPVSGIAGGRVAKMARVEWTIIGDVATASAAMMRGEYDYWDQVLFDLAPMLRQNRNLVVRSPIVGGTYGMLRFNQLHPPFNNPELRRAIATAVDQADYMRAVAGDDPANWAVCNSFFACGTPYASEAGNGILREKNIDKAKAMVKAAGYKGERVVQIAATDSAPVDAMSHVTHDLLQRLGFNVDYVATDFGTLAQRRVSREPVEKGGWSVFHTIWNNPDILDPAVNQMIRSNGATGWFGWPADDTLETLRGEWFDATEDAERKRLAAEIQAQAYKTLPYIPLGNYTQPHAWSKKVVGVVSAPTPIYWNIAKEA
;
A
#
# COMPACT_ATOMS: atom_id res chain seq x y z
N MET A 1 50.18 72.14 -5.69
CA MET A 1 49.03 73.00 -5.36
C MET A 1 47.74 72.33 -5.76
N ARG A 2 46.80 72.20 -4.78
CA ARG A 2 45.35 71.95 -4.86
C ARG A 2 44.80 70.68 -5.53
N ARG A 3 44.47 69.69 -4.66
CA ARG A 3 43.36 68.73 -4.80
C ARG A 3 42.04 69.51 -4.89
N ARG A 4 41.15 69.08 -5.79
CA ARG A 4 39.65 69.25 -5.65
C ARG A 4 38.96 68.30 -6.62
N GLU A 5 38.28 67.31 -6.08
CA GLU A 5 36.89 66.94 -6.19
C GLU A 5 36.40 66.41 -7.55
N PHE A 6 36.22 65.08 -7.62
CA PHE A 6 35.21 64.46 -8.46
C PHE A 6 34.40 63.47 -7.59
N LEU A 7 33.28 64.00 -7.03
CA LEU A 7 32.20 63.20 -6.54
C LEU A 7 31.22 62.99 -7.68
N ALA A 8 31.22 61.82 -8.32
CA ALA A 8 30.18 61.41 -9.26
C ALA A 8 29.26 60.42 -8.52
N GLY A 9 27.98 60.79 -8.39
CA GLY A 9 26.96 60.02 -7.69
C GLY A 9 26.67 58.68 -8.35
N LEU A 10 26.83 57.59 -7.60
CA LEU A 10 26.24 56.29 -7.93
C LEU A 10 24.75 56.34 -7.56
N ALA A 11 23.88 56.47 -8.56
CA ALA A 11 22.47 56.19 -8.44
C ALA A 11 22.30 54.67 -8.25
N ALA A 12 21.99 54.25 -7.02
CA ALA A 12 21.65 52.85 -6.72
C ALA A 12 20.27 52.56 -7.34
N THR A 13 20.26 51.89 -8.49
CA THR A 13 19.03 51.27 -9.01
C THR A 13 18.73 50.05 -8.15
N THR A 14 17.80 50.22 -7.22
CA THR A 14 17.18 49.08 -6.50
C THR A 14 16.33 48.32 -7.49
N LEU A 15 16.84 47.18 -7.99
CA LEU A 15 16.03 46.17 -8.65
C LEU A 15 15.02 45.66 -7.64
N PRO A 16 13.73 45.57 -7.96
CA PRO A 16 12.76 44.97 -7.08
C PRO A 16 13.10 43.47 -6.94
N MET A 17 13.60 43.07 -5.78
CA MET A 17 13.66 41.65 -5.42
C MET A 17 12.22 41.10 -5.46
N PRO A 18 11.97 39.97 -6.15
CA PRO A 18 10.66 39.34 -6.05
C PRO A 18 10.40 39.07 -4.58
N ALA A 19 9.30 39.61 -4.06
CA ALA A 19 8.84 39.32 -2.72
C ALA A 19 8.57 37.81 -2.63
N ILE A 20 9.49 37.08 -1.97
CA ILE A 20 9.21 35.73 -1.52
C ILE A 20 8.10 35.92 -0.51
N ALA A 21 6.86 35.68 -0.96
CA ALA A 21 5.69 35.70 -0.08
C ALA A 21 6.02 34.79 1.09
N SER A 22 6.09 35.34 2.31
CA SER A 22 6.34 34.57 3.52
C SER A 22 5.23 33.53 3.63
N ARG A 23 5.55 32.27 3.32
CA ARG A 23 4.62 31.13 3.43
C ARG A 23 4.18 31.10 4.87
N SER A 24 2.91 31.39 5.14
CA SER A 24 2.36 31.35 6.50
C SER A 24 2.60 29.97 7.08
N ALA A 25 3.45 29.86 8.11
CA ALA A 25 3.75 28.58 8.78
C ALA A 25 2.47 27.91 9.31
N ALA A 26 1.44 28.68 9.65
CA ALA A 26 0.15 28.18 10.11
C ALA A 26 -0.64 27.43 9.00
N GLY A 27 -0.43 27.77 7.73
CA GLY A 27 -1.11 27.12 6.59
C GLY A 27 -0.39 25.90 6.01
N THR A 28 0.81 25.54 6.53
CA THR A 28 1.63 24.43 6.03
C THR A 28 1.67 23.27 7.02
N LEU A 29 1.37 22.06 6.56
CA LEU A 29 1.61 20.82 7.29
C LEU A 29 2.99 20.27 6.91
N LYS A 30 3.91 20.21 7.86
CA LYS A 30 5.25 19.66 7.68
C LYS A 30 5.29 18.22 8.17
N VAL A 31 5.63 17.30 7.28
CA VAL A 31 5.62 15.86 7.53
C VAL A 31 7.02 15.28 7.39
N ILE A 32 7.47 14.52 8.38
CA ILE A 32 8.56 13.55 8.19
C ILE A 32 7.91 12.30 7.60
N HIS A 33 8.23 12.00 6.33
CA HIS A 33 7.68 10.83 5.63
C HIS A 33 8.70 9.69 5.61
N GLY A 34 8.24 8.47 5.94
CA GLY A 34 9.14 7.32 6.13
C GLY A 34 9.64 6.67 4.85
N ALA A 35 9.11 7.04 3.67
CA ALA A 35 9.47 6.42 2.41
C ALA A 35 9.72 7.46 1.31
N ASN A 36 10.70 7.18 0.45
CA ASN A 36 11.00 8.01 -0.72
C ASN A 36 9.91 7.91 -1.78
N LEU A 37 9.46 9.07 -2.28
CA LEU A 37 8.58 9.17 -3.44
C LEU A 37 9.41 8.99 -4.72
N SER A 38 9.51 7.76 -5.21
CA SER A 38 10.35 7.39 -6.36
C SER A 38 9.60 7.35 -7.69
N SER A 39 8.27 7.25 -7.68
CA SER A 39 7.42 7.26 -8.88
C SER A 39 6.16 8.09 -8.64
N LEU A 40 5.77 8.86 -9.64
CA LEU A 40 4.56 9.70 -9.64
C LEU A 40 3.41 9.08 -10.45
N ASP A 41 3.60 7.90 -11.00
CA ASP A 41 2.57 7.15 -11.72
C ASP A 41 1.91 6.11 -10.81
N PRO A 42 0.61 6.28 -10.46
CA PRO A 42 -0.05 5.46 -9.45
C PRO A 42 -0.23 3.98 -9.82
N ILE A 43 -0.07 3.62 -11.10
CA ILE A 43 -0.17 2.21 -11.53
C ILE A 43 1.20 1.55 -11.77
N TRP A 44 2.29 2.31 -11.64
CA TRP A 44 3.63 1.83 -11.99
C TRP A 44 4.25 0.95 -10.90
N THR A 45 3.98 1.27 -9.65
CA THR A 45 4.58 0.61 -8.48
C THR A 45 3.57 0.44 -7.35
N THR A 46 3.83 -0.51 -6.46
CA THR A 46 3.06 -0.73 -5.24
C THR A 46 3.69 -0.07 -3.99
N VAL A 47 4.71 0.78 -4.18
CA VAL A 47 5.39 1.49 -3.08
C VAL A 47 4.42 2.40 -2.35
N PRO A 48 4.35 2.34 -0.99
CA PRO A 48 3.40 3.13 -0.20
C PRO A 48 3.44 4.64 -0.48
N ALA A 49 4.65 5.24 -0.59
CA ALA A 49 4.79 6.68 -0.86
C ALA A 49 4.10 7.13 -2.17
N THR A 50 4.13 6.30 -3.23
CA THR A 50 3.40 6.58 -4.48
C THR A 50 1.90 6.54 -4.28
N LYS A 51 1.39 5.60 -3.47
CA LYS A 51 -0.03 5.51 -3.10
C LYS A 51 -0.47 6.74 -2.29
N ASP A 52 0.30 7.13 -1.29
CA ASP A 52 -0.01 8.26 -0.40
C ASP A 52 0.00 9.58 -1.20
N TYR A 53 0.98 9.76 -2.10
CA TYR A 53 1.01 10.82 -3.10
C TYR A 53 -0.26 10.81 -3.97
N ALA A 54 -0.62 9.64 -4.48
CA ALA A 54 -1.73 9.52 -5.42
C ALA A 54 -3.08 9.90 -4.79
N PHE A 55 -3.31 9.57 -3.52
CA PHE A 55 -4.51 9.99 -2.79
C PHE A 55 -4.61 11.51 -2.60
N MET A 56 -3.51 12.24 -2.59
CA MET A 56 -3.55 13.71 -2.57
C MET A 56 -3.86 14.32 -3.94
N VAL A 57 -3.28 13.75 -5.00
CA VAL A 57 -3.27 14.34 -6.34
C VAL A 57 -4.44 13.88 -7.20
N TYR A 58 -4.85 12.64 -7.06
CA TYR A 58 -5.93 12.05 -7.87
C TYR A 58 -7.16 11.74 -7.02
N ASP A 59 -8.30 11.59 -7.69
CA ASP A 59 -9.52 11.10 -7.08
C ASP A 59 -10.00 9.81 -7.78
N GLN A 60 -10.96 9.11 -7.18
CA GLN A 60 -11.48 7.83 -7.63
C GLN A 60 -12.98 7.95 -7.91
N LEU A 61 -13.52 7.12 -8.82
CA LEU A 61 -14.97 7.05 -9.05
C LEU A 61 -15.72 6.60 -7.80
N LEU A 62 -15.19 5.57 -7.16
CA LEU A 62 -15.71 4.96 -5.93
C LEU A 62 -14.58 4.87 -4.91
N SER A 63 -14.94 4.69 -3.64
CA SER A 63 -13.96 4.53 -2.56
C SER A 63 -14.52 3.59 -1.50
N ILE A 64 -13.67 3.09 -0.60
CA ILE A 64 -14.08 2.18 0.47
C ILE A 64 -14.14 2.94 1.80
N ASP A 65 -15.21 2.74 2.56
CA ASP A 65 -15.36 3.34 3.90
C ASP A 65 -14.67 2.51 5.00
N ALA A 66 -14.71 3.00 6.23
CA ALA A 66 -14.10 2.35 7.38
C ALA A 66 -14.75 0.98 7.74
N SER A 67 -15.93 0.68 7.19
CA SER A 67 -16.64 -0.59 7.35
C SER A 67 -16.42 -1.54 6.15
N TYR A 68 -15.47 -1.23 5.28
CA TYR A 68 -15.17 -1.97 4.05
C TYR A 68 -16.31 -1.98 3.02
N VAL A 69 -17.21 -0.98 3.07
CA VAL A 69 -18.31 -0.82 2.10
C VAL A 69 -17.89 0.15 1.00
N ILE A 70 -18.13 -0.22 -0.26
CA ILE A 70 -17.87 0.65 -1.41
C ILE A 70 -18.90 1.78 -1.45
N ARG A 71 -18.41 3.00 -1.53
CA ARG A 71 -19.19 4.25 -1.58
C ARG A 71 -18.90 5.02 -2.85
N PRO A 72 -19.85 5.80 -3.37
CA PRO A 72 -19.59 6.77 -4.41
C PRO A 72 -18.54 7.81 -3.94
N GLN A 73 -17.64 8.24 -4.84
CA GLN A 73 -16.66 9.30 -4.55
C GLN A 73 -16.73 10.41 -5.62
N MET A 74 -16.10 10.29 -6.79
CA MET A 74 -16.35 11.18 -7.93
C MET A 74 -17.71 10.90 -8.57
N ALA A 75 -18.13 9.63 -8.59
CA ALA A 75 -19.49 9.29 -9.00
C ALA A 75 -20.50 9.86 -8.01
N GLU A 76 -21.60 10.41 -8.49
CA GLU A 76 -22.81 10.66 -7.72
C GLU A 76 -23.42 9.34 -7.27
N GLY A 77 -23.46 8.36 -8.21
CA GLY A 77 -23.90 7.00 -8.00
C GLY A 77 -23.77 6.17 -9.27
N TRP A 78 -24.32 4.98 -9.22
CA TRP A 78 -24.45 4.09 -10.39
C TRP A 78 -25.75 3.32 -10.37
N THR A 79 -26.22 2.91 -11.56
CA THR A 79 -27.34 1.99 -11.74
C THR A 79 -26.86 0.67 -12.31
N VAL A 80 -27.60 -0.40 -11.99
CA VAL A 80 -27.30 -1.75 -12.46
C VAL A 80 -28.49 -2.24 -13.29
N GLU A 81 -28.23 -2.64 -14.51
CA GLU A 81 -29.25 -3.04 -15.49
C GLU A 81 -28.91 -4.43 -16.07
N ASN A 82 -29.84 -4.99 -16.85
CA ASN A 82 -29.64 -6.23 -17.59
C ASN A 82 -29.13 -7.39 -16.70
N ASN A 83 -29.75 -7.57 -15.53
CA ASN A 83 -29.38 -8.61 -14.55
C ASN A 83 -27.88 -8.57 -14.20
N GLY A 84 -27.36 -7.38 -13.88
CA GLY A 84 -25.97 -7.20 -13.46
C GLY A 84 -24.94 -7.16 -14.60
N ARG A 85 -25.39 -7.04 -15.86
CA ARG A 85 -24.49 -6.98 -17.03
C ARG A 85 -24.30 -5.59 -17.60
N ALA A 86 -24.90 -4.56 -17.02
CA ALA A 86 -24.64 -3.17 -17.39
C ALA A 86 -24.62 -2.29 -16.15
N TYR A 87 -23.62 -1.44 -16.06
CA TYR A 87 -23.43 -0.45 -14.99
C TYR A 87 -23.32 0.92 -15.64
N THR A 88 -24.21 1.85 -15.26
CA THR A 88 -24.15 3.24 -15.70
C THR A 88 -23.74 4.11 -14.52
N PHE A 89 -22.60 4.78 -14.65
CA PHE A 89 -22.06 5.70 -13.65
C PHE A 89 -22.42 7.14 -14.03
N THR A 90 -22.78 7.95 -13.02
CA THR A 90 -23.04 9.37 -13.17
C THR A 90 -22.00 10.15 -12.35
N LEU A 91 -21.26 11.07 -12.96
CA LEU A 91 -20.31 11.94 -12.27
C LEU A 91 -21.03 13.05 -11.52
N ARG A 92 -20.51 13.44 -10.35
CA ARG A 92 -20.96 14.66 -9.64
C ARG A 92 -20.71 15.91 -10.50
N GLU A 93 -21.44 16.97 -10.20
CA GLU A 93 -21.24 18.28 -10.86
C GLU A 93 -19.99 18.99 -10.37
N GLY A 94 -19.42 19.82 -11.23
CA GLY A 94 -18.33 20.73 -10.90
C GLY A 94 -16.95 20.10 -10.73
N LEU A 95 -16.78 18.82 -11.04
CA LEU A 95 -15.48 18.15 -10.95
C LEU A 95 -14.50 18.72 -11.97
N LYS A 96 -13.29 19.08 -11.52
CA LYS A 96 -12.22 19.64 -12.35
C LYS A 96 -10.89 18.96 -12.09
N PHE A 97 -10.06 18.92 -13.12
CA PHE A 97 -8.65 18.64 -13.01
C PHE A 97 -7.86 19.86 -12.51
N HIS A 98 -6.62 19.66 -12.11
CA HIS A 98 -5.73 20.70 -11.57
C HIS A 98 -5.38 21.80 -12.60
N ASP A 99 -5.55 21.55 -13.89
CA ASP A 99 -5.41 22.53 -14.98
C ASP A 99 -6.70 23.34 -15.23
N GLY A 100 -7.79 23.04 -14.52
CA GLY A 100 -9.08 23.71 -14.63
C GLY A 100 -10.06 23.06 -15.59
N GLU A 101 -9.61 22.09 -16.42
CA GLU A 101 -10.49 21.36 -17.33
C GLU A 101 -11.50 20.50 -16.54
N PRO A 102 -12.74 20.36 -17.05
CA PRO A 102 -13.74 19.52 -16.41
C PRO A 102 -13.38 18.04 -16.53
N VAL A 103 -13.72 17.27 -15.50
CA VAL A 103 -13.65 15.80 -15.57
C VAL A 103 -14.85 15.27 -16.35
N ARG A 104 -14.61 14.43 -17.35
CA ARG A 104 -15.63 13.89 -18.25
C ARG A 104 -15.62 12.36 -18.27
N SER A 105 -16.66 11.80 -18.84
CA SER A 105 -16.86 10.35 -19.01
C SER A 105 -15.71 9.66 -19.76
N GLN A 106 -15.15 10.29 -20.80
CA GLN A 106 -14.02 9.76 -21.57
C GLN A 106 -12.75 9.65 -20.72
N ASP A 107 -12.51 10.59 -19.78
CA ASP A 107 -11.38 10.53 -18.85
C ASP A 107 -11.49 9.29 -17.94
N CYS A 108 -12.70 9.01 -17.47
CA CYS A 108 -12.98 7.84 -16.65
C CYS A 108 -12.74 6.53 -17.43
N ILE A 109 -13.25 6.43 -18.64
CA ILE A 109 -13.08 5.25 -19.50
C ILE A 109 -11.61 5.01 -19.83
N ALA A 110 -10.87 6.05 -20.20
CA ALA A 110 -9.45 5.97 -20.51
C ALA A 110 -8.64 5.53 -19.29
N SER A 111 -8.93 6.12 -18.10
CA SER A 111 -8.28 5.78 -16.84
C SER A 111 -8.53 4.32 -16.43
N ILE A 112 -9.79 3.85 -16.54
CA ILE A 112 -10.14 2.45 -16.26
C ILE A 112 -9.38 1.50 -17.18
N ARG A 113 -9.28 1.80 -18.49
CA ARG A 113 -8.53 0.98 -19.45
C ARG A 113 -7.05 0.88 -19.09
N ARG A 114 -6.42 2.03 -18.81
CA ARG A 114 -5.00 2.07 -18.45
C ARG A 114 -4.72 1.30 -17.16
N TRP A 115 -5.51 1.55 -16.13
CA TRP A 115 -5.40 0.85 -14.84
C TRP A 115 -5.60 -0.65 -14.98
N ALA A 116 -6.65 -1.08 -15.71
CA ALA A 116 -7.00 -2.49 -15.87
C ALA A 116 -5.94 -3.29 -16.64
N ALA A 117 -5.08 -2.63 -17.41
CA ALA A 117 -3.98 -3.30 -18.10
C ALA A 117 -2.84 -3.73 -17.14
N ARG A 118 -2.75 -3.13 -15.94
CA ARG A 118 -1.66 -3.37 -14.96
C ARG A 118 -2.13 -4.06 -13.68
N ASP A 119 -3.27 -3.66 -13.15
CA ASP A 119 -3.79 -4.15 -11.88
C ASP A 119 -4.42 -5.55 -12.04
N GLY A 120 -4.13 -6.47 -11.11
CA GLY A 120 -4.62 -7.85 -11.20
C GLY A 120 -6.15 -7.95 -11.12
N PHE A 121 -6.82 -7.15 -10.28
CA PHE A 121 -8.28 -7.10 -10.23
C PHE A 121 -8.85 -6.39 -11.47
N GLY A 122 -8.15 -5.36 -11.93
CA GLY A 122 -8.47 -4.66 -13.19
C GLY A 122 -8.42 -5.58 -14.40
N GLN A 123 -7.43 -6.48 -14.49
CA GLN A 123 -7.33 -7.48 -15.57
C GLN A 123 -8.51 -8.46 -15.55
N VAL A 124 -8.94 -8.90 -14.35
CA VAL A 124 -10.15 -9.73 -14.22
C VAL A 124 -11.38 -8.96 -14.68
N LEU A 125 -11.54 -7.69 -14.28
CA LEU A 125 -12.61 -6.83 -14.76
C LEU A 125 -12.55 -6.67 -16.28
N ALA A 126 -11.39 -6.33 -16.85
CA ALA A 126 -11.21 -6.14 -18.29
C ALA A 126 -11.61 -7.38 -19.11
N SER A 127 -11.29 -8.59 -18.63
CA SER A 127 -11.68 -9.84 -19.32
C SER A 127 -13.21 -10.02 -19.40
N ARG A 128 -13.95 -9.39 -18.49
CA ARG A 128 -15.42 -9.46 -18.39
C ARG A 128 -16.13 -8.31 -19.11
N ILE A 129 -15.42 -7.23 -19.42
CA ILE A 129 -15.99 -6.09 -20.15
C ILE A 129 -16.28 -6.51 -21.60
N ASP A 130 -17.51 -6.21 -22.06
CA ASP A 130 -17.94 -6.27 -23.45
C ASP A 130 -17.73 -4.93 -24.16
N GLY A 131 -18.00 -3.82 -23.46
CA GLY A 131 -17.79 -2.48 -23.97
C GLY A 131 -17.88 -1.41 -22.89
N MET A 132 -17.31 -0.24 -23.16
CA MET A 132 -17.45 0.96 -22.36
C MET A 132 -17.83 2.11 -23.27
N ASP A 133 -18.97 2.73 -23.03
CA ASP A 133 -19.60 3.71 -23.91
C ASP A 133 -19.80 5.04 -23.16
N VAL A 134 -19.43 6.15 -23.78
CA VAL A 134 -19.82 7.50 -23.33
C VAL A 134 -21.31 7.69 -23.63
N VAL A 135 -22.11 8.00 -22.60
CA VAL A 135 -23.52 8.37 -22.76
C VAL A 135 -23.63 9.88 -22.96
N ASP A 136 -22.93 10.63 -22.13
CA ASP A 136 -22.72 12.08 -22.23
C ASP A 136 -21.47 12.48 -21.40
N ASP A 137 -21.19 13.76 -21.24
CA ASP A 137 -20.00 14.24 -20.54
C ASP A 137 -19.90 13.76 -19.07
N ARG A 138 -21.04 13.48 -18.43
CA ARG A 138 -21.10 13.04 -17.03
C ARG A 138 -21.51 11.59 -16.83
N ARG A 139 -22.00 10.93 -17.87
CA ARG A 139 -22.49 9.53 -17.77
C ARG A 139 -21.75 8.65 -18.74
N PHE A 140 -21.29 7.51 -18.23
CA PHE A 140 -20.74 6.43 -19.04
C PHE A 140 -21.27 5.07 -18.59
N ARG A 141 -21.28 4.12 -19.49
CA ARG A 141 -21.79 2.77 -19.27
C ARG A 141 -20.70 1.74 -19.47
N ILE A 142 -20.61 0.78 -18.55
CA ILE A 142 -19.78 -0.43 -18.68
C ILE A 142 -20.71 -1.59 -18.94
N ARG A 143 -20.58 -2.25 -20.10
CA ARG A 143 -21.28 -3.47 -20.47
C ARG A 143 -20.39 -4.67 -20.21
N LEU A 144 -20.97 -5.74 -19.68
CA LEU A 144 -20.29 -6.96 -19.27
C LEU A 144 -20.82 -8.17 -20.04
N LYS A 145 -19.93 -9.10 -20.38
CA LYS A 145 -20.25 -10.39 -21.00
C LYS A 145 -21.11 -11.28 -20.09
N LYS A 146 -20.89 -11.20 -18.77
CA LYS A 146 -21.67 -11.84 -17.71
C LYS A 146 -21.78 -10.92 -16.49
N ALA A 147 -22.75 -11.16 -15.62
CA ALA A 147 -22.89 -10.40 -14.39
C ALA A 147 -21.60 -10.43 -13.55
N PHE A 148 -21.23 -9.26 -13.00
CA PHE A 148 -20.03 -9.12 -12.17
C PHE A 148 -20.28 -8.14 -11.01
N PRO A 149 -20.87 -8.60 -9.91
CA PRO A 149 -21.20 -7.75 -8.76
C PRO A 149 -19.98 -7.07 -8.11
N LEU A 150 -18.77 -7.58 -8.36
CA LEU A 150 -17.52 -7.04 -7.85
C LEU A 150 -16.97 -5.84 -8.65
N LEU A 151 -17.64 -5.40 -9.73
CA LEU A 151 -17.21 -4.22 -10.51
C LEU A 151 -17.05 -2.97 -9.64
N PRO A 152 -18.00 -2.60 -8.75
CA PRO A 152 -17.80 -1.46 -7.86
C PRO A 152 -16.60 -1.65 -6.91
N ALA A 153 -16.40 -2.86 -6.40
CA ALA A 153 -15.26 -3.18 -5.54
C ALA A 153 -13.92 -3.03 -6.27
N ALA A 154 -13.85 -3.44 -7.54
CA ALA A 154 -12.66 -3.26 -8.35
C ALA A 154 -12.29 -1.79 -8.55
N LEU A 155 -13.29 -0.91 -8.83
CA LEU A 155 -13.06 0.52 -9.05
C LEU A 155 -12.83 1.32 -7.74
N GLY A 156 -13.30 0.82 -6.59
CA GLY A 156 -13.21 1.52 -5.31
C GLY A 156 -12.22 0.93 -4.31
N LYS A 157 -11.43 -0.07 -4.70
CA LYS A 157 -10.47 -0.73 -3.81
C LYS A 157 -9.44 0.24 -3.24
N SER A 158 -8.94 -0.05 -2.03
CA SER A 158 -7.87 0.69 -1.35
C SER A 158 -6.50 0.02 -1.43
N SER A 159 -6.43 -1.20 -1.97
CA SER A 159 -5.16 -1.90 -2.22
C SER A 159 -4.33 -1.19 -3.28
N SER A 160 -3.02 -1.46 -3.32
CA SER A 160 -2.08 -0.84 -4.26
C SER A 160 -2.54 -0.91 -5.72
N SER A 161 -2.14 0.09 -6.50
CA SER A 161 -2.59 0.33 -7.87
C SER A 161 -4.11 0.56 -7.95
N GLN A 162 -4.59 1.61 -7.29
CA GLN A 162 -5.99 2.02 -7.35
C GLN A 162 -6.36 2.58 -8.74
N CYS A 163 -7.66 2.51 -9.07
CA CYS A 163 -8.21 3.13 -10.28
C CYS A 163 -8.42 4.64 -10.06
N PHE A 164 -7.35 5.40 -10.14
CA PHE A 164 -7.39 6.85 -10.09
C PHE A 164 -7.76 7.43 -11.45
N ILE A 165 -8.55 8.51 -11.44
CA ILE A 165 -9.00 9.20 -12.65
C ILE A 165 -8.02 10.31 -13.00
N MET A 166 -7.59 10.33 -14.25
CA MET A 166 -6.70 11.33 -14.84
C MET A 166 -7.24 11.79 -16.19
N PRO A 167 -6.79 12.94 -16.74
CA PRO A 167 -7.20 13.40 -18.06
C PRO A 167 -6.98 12.31 -19.13
N GLU A 168 -7.90 12.19 -20.09
CA GLU A 168 -7.81 11.19 -21.18
C GLU A 168 -6.45 11.23 -21.86
N ARG A 169 -5.90 12.43 -22.16
CA ARG A 169 -4.58 12.58 -22.79
C ARG A 169 -3.45 11.96 -21.96
N VAL A 170 -3.55 12.00 -20.62
CA VAL A 170 -2.58 11.38 -19.71
C VAL A 170 -2.82 9.87 -19.65
N ALA A 171 -4.09 9.46 -19.52
CA ALA A 171 -4.49 8.06 -19.49
C ALA A 171 -4.24 7.32 -20.80
N ALA A 172 -4.11 8.02 -21.93
CA ALA A 172 -3.70 7.45 -23.22
C ALA A 172 -2.23 7.00 -23.25
N THR A 173 -1.41 7.41 -22.27
CA THR A 173 -0.03 6.91 -22.12
C THR A 173 -0.07 5.39 -21.97
N SER A 174 0.78 4.69 -22.72
CA SER A 174 0.91 3.23 -22.60
C SER A 174 1.02 2.78 -21.14
N PRO A 175 0.29 1.74 -20.71
CA PRO A 175 0.43 1.23 -19.34
C PRO A 175 1.83 0.67 -19.04
N MET A 176 2.66 0.46 -20.09
CA MET A 176 4.08 0.05 -19.97
C MET A 176 5.06 1.22 -19.97
N THR A 177 4.54 2.46 -19.91
CA THR A 177 5.35 3.70 -19.84
C THR A 177 4.80 4.57 -18.71
N GLN A 178 5.67 5.15 -17.88
CA GLN A 178 5.24 6.08 -16.84
C GLN A 178 4.69 7.37 -17.46
N ILE A 179 3.66 7.94 -16.81
CA ILE A 179 3.11 9.24 -17.19
C ILE A 179 4.16 10.34 -16.96
N SER A 180 4.13 11.35 -17.82
CA SER A 180 4.99 12.55 -17.72
C SER A 180 4.25 13.77 -17.13
N GLU A 181 2.93 13.83 -17.29
CA GLU A 181 2.06 14.84 -16.69
C GLU A 181 1.44 14.31 -15.39
N HIS A 182 1.51 15.09 -14.32
CA HIS A 182 1.04 14.68 -12.99
C HIS A 182 -0.17 15.55 -12.59
N ILE A 183 -1.18 15.55 -13.48
CA ILE A 183 -2.43 16.31 -13.33
C ILE A 183 -3.51 15.35 -12.87
N GLY A 184 -4.06 15.61 -11.70
CA GLY A 184 -5.18 14.88 -11.13
C GLY A 184 -6.37 15.77 -10.83
N SER A 185 -7.36 15.22 -10.15
CA SER A 185 -8.59 15.89 -9.70
C SER A 185 -8.76 15.83 -8.18
N GLY A 186 -7.69 15.49 -7.45
CA GLY A 186 -7.68 15.37 -6.00
C GLY A 186 -7.59 16.70 -5.26
N PRO A 187 -7.67 16.69 -3.91
CA PRO A 187 -7.74 17.90 -3.10
C PRO A 187 -6.45 18.71 -3.05
N PHE A 188 -5.32 18.14 -3.47
CA PHE A 188 -4.03 18.82 -3.50
C PHE A 188 -3.36 18.68 -4.87
N ARG A 189 -2.71 19.76 -5.32
CA ARG A 189 -1.92 19.83 -6.54
C ARG A 189 -0.44 19.64 -6.21
N PHE A 190 0.22 18.74 -6.92
CA PHE A 190 1.66 18.47 -6.77
C PHE A 190 2.50 19.64 -7.29
N LEU A 191 3.54 20.01 -6.53
CA LEU A 191 4.48 21.07 -6.88
C LEU A 191 5.76 20.43 -7.45
N ARG A 192 5.75 20.13 -8.73
CA ARG A 192 6.81 19.39 -9.42
C ARG A 192 8.20 20.01 -9.28
N ASP A 193 8.27 21.33 -9.30
CA ASP A 193 9.53 22.09 -9.21
C ASP A 193 10.14 22.08 -7.80
N GLU A 194 9.38 21.64 -6.80
CA GLU A 194 9.80 21.51 -5.41
C GLU A 194 10.07 20.05 -5.01
N TRP A 195 9.98 19.13 -5.94
CA TRP A 195 10.26 17.73 -5.68
C TRP A 195 11.74 17.41 -5.88
N VAL A 196 12.38 16.96 -4.82
CA VAL A 196 13.74 16.45 -4.81
C VAL A 196 13.68 14.97 -4.44
N PRO A 197 13.85 14.03 -5.40
CA PRO A 197 13.80 12.60 -5.12
C PRO A 197 14.75 12.22 -3.98
N GLY A 198 14.23 11.44 -3.02
CA GLY A 198 15.01 11.03 -1.84
C GLY A 198 15.11 12.07 -0.72
N ALA A 199 14.63 13.30 -0.91
CA ALA A 199 14.76 14.35 0.08
C ALA A 199 13.43 15.03 0.45
N SER A 200 12.67 15.53 -0.54
CA SER A 200 11.46 16.32 -0.26
C SER A 200 10.44 16.28 -1.38
N ALA A 201 9.18 16.54 -1.02
CA ALA A 201 8.09 16.76 -1.95
C ALA A 201 7.07 17.75 -1.35
N ALA A 202 6.34 18.48 -2.18
CA ALA A 202 5.38 19.48 -1.73
C ALA A 202 4.11 19.51 -2.58
N TRP A 203 3.01 19.90 -1.92
CA TRP A 203 1.68 20.02 -2.53
C TRP A 203 1.02 21.31 -2.06
N ALA A 204 0.27 21.95 -2.95
CA ALA A 204 -0.61 23.07 -2.64
C ALA A 204 -2.07 22.62 -2.69
N ARG A 205 -2.92 23.19 -1.83
CA ARG A 205 -4.37 22.98 -1.90
C ARG A 205 -4.88 23.33 -3.30
N PHE A 206 -5.79 22.52 -3.80
CA PHE A 206 -6.53 22.81 -5.03
C PHE A 206 -7.89 23.41 -4.67
N ASP A 207 -8.02 24.72 -4.81
CA ASP A 207 -9.26 25.44 -4.45
C ASP A 207 -10.43 25.10 -5.38
N GLY A 208 -10.17 24.51 -6.55
CA GLY A 208 -11.19 23.99 -7.47
C GLY A 208 -11.75 22.61 -7.09
N TYR A 209 -11.24 21.97 -6.04
CA TYR A 209 -11.73 20.67 -5.60
C TYR A 209 -13.12 20.78 -4.96
N VAL A 210 -14.04 19.91 -5.38
CA VAL A 210 -15.40 19.82 -4.83
C VAL A 210 -15.50 18.59 -3.91
N PRO A 211 -15.37 18.73 -2.58
CA PRO A 211 -15.50 17.62 -1.65
C PRO A 211 -16.93 17.09 -1.61
N ARG A 212 -17.10 15.81 -1.21
CA ARG A 212 -18.43 15.31 -0.84
C ARG A 212 -18.91 15.96 0.45
N GLN A 213 -20.25 15.97 0.63
CA GLN A 213 -20.85 16.54 1.83
C GLN A 213 -20.94 15.53 2.98
N GLU A 214 -20.89 14.23 2.67
CA GLU A 214 -20.92 13.17 3.67
C GLU A 214 -19.65 13.22 4.53
N PRO A 215 -19.76 12.91 5.83
CA PRO A 215 -18.59 12.81 6.70
C PRO A 215 -17.54 11.85 6.14
N VAL A 216 -16.26 12.14 6.38
CA VAL A 216 -15.18 11.22 6.04
C VAL A 216 -15.31 9.92 6.81
N SER A 217 -15.12 8.80 6.13
CA SER A 217 -15.10 7.45 6.70
C SER A 217 -14.06 6.61 5.96
N GLY A 218 -12.96 6.26 6.63
CA GLY A 218 -11.80 5.67 5.97
C GLY A 218 -11.26 6.60 4.87
N ILE A 219 -11.25 6.11 3.62
CA ILE A 219 -10.85 6.91 2.47
C ILE A 219 -12.04 7.42 1.64
N ALA A 220 -13.28 7.18 2.07
CA ALA A 220 -14.51 7.66 1.42
C ALA A 220 -15.07 8.92 2.08
N GLY A 221 -15.98 9.61 1.40
CA GLY A 221 -16.68 10.79 1.91
C GLY A 221 -15.94 12.11 1.66
N GLY A 222 -16.13 13.08 2.55
CA GLY A 222 -15.63 14.45 2.39
C GLY A 222 -14.11 14.55 2.55
N ARG A 223 -13.40 14.65 1.44
CA ARG A 223 -11.94 14.91 1.40
C ARG A 223 -11.69 16.42 1.36
N VAL A 224 -11.53 17.03 2.53
CA VAL A 224 -11.42 18.51 2.64
C VAL A 224 -9.97 18.91 2.86
N ALA A 225 -9.34 19.60 1.92
CA ALA A 225 -8.00 20.17 2.08
C ALA A 225 -8.05 21.41 2.97
N LYS A 226 -7.89 21.26 4.29
CA LYS A 226 -7.91 22.38 5.25
C LYS A 226 -6.57 23.13 5.31
N MET A 227 -5.45 22.44 5.03
CA MET A 227 -4.13 23.06 4.96
C MET A 227 -3.92 23.67 3.56
N ALA A 228 -3.29 24.83 3.49
CA ALA A 228 -2.94 25.46 2.20
C ALA A 228 -1.80 24.71 1.50
N ARG A 229 -0.98 24.00 2.28
CA ARG A 229 0.20 23.30 1.79
C ARG A 229 0.52 22.07 2.64
N VAL A 230 1.06 21.03 2.01
CA VAL A 230 1.68 19.86 2.65
C VAL A 230 3.11 19.75 2.16
N GLU A 231 4.04 19.50 3.05
CA GLU A 231 5.47 19.28 2.73
C GLU A 231 5.93 17.95 3.33
N TRP A 232 6.49 17.09 2.52
CA TRP A 232 7.21 15.89 2.99
C TRP A 232 8.70 16.14 3.00
N THR A 233 9.36 15.66 4.05
CA THR A 233 10.82 15.60 4.17
C THR A 233 11.21 14.18 4.56
N ILE A 234 12.21 13.64 3.90
CA ILE A 234 12.80 12.35 4.24
C ILE A 234 13.99 12.61 5.16
N ILE A 235 13.94 12.09 6.38
CA ILE A 235 15.03 12.19 7.35
C ILE A 235 15.48 10.76 7.67
N GLY A 236 16.61 10.35 7.10
CA GLY A 236 17.12 8.97 7.25
C GLY A 236 17.64 8.66 8.65
N ASP A 237 18.15 9.66 9.37
CA ASP A 237 18.60 9.50 10.76
C ASP A 237 17.43 9.67 11.74
N VAL A 238 17.06 8.58 12.41
CA VAL A 238 15.90 8.55 13.30
C VAL A 238 16.07 9.38 14.57
N ALA A 239 17.31 9.61 15.04
CA ALA A 239 17.58 10.48 16.20
C ALA A 239 17.35 11.94 15.81
N THR A 240 17.78 12.34 14.63
CA THR A 240 17.51 13.66 14.04
C THR A 240 16.00 13.87 13.85
N ALA A 241 15.27 12.91 13.27
CA ALA A 241 13.83 12.97 13.09
C ALA A 241 13.11 13.13 14.43
N SER A 242 13.48 12.33 15.44
CA SER A 242 12.92 12.38 16.78
C SER A 242 13.17 13.75 17.45
N ALA A 243 14.40 14.25 17.38
CA ALA A 243 14.74 15.56 17.94
C ALA A 243 13.97 16.70 17.27
N ALA A 244 13.82 16.67 15.95
CA ALA A 244 13.05 17.66 15.20
C ALA A 244 11.55 17.64 15.55
N MET A 245 10.96 16.43 15.71
CA MET A 245 9.59 16.27 16.20
C MET A 245 9.42 16.83 17.63
N MET A 246 10.35 16.51 18.54
CA MET A 246 10.30 16.98 19.93
C MET A 246 10.42 18.49 20.05
N ARG A 247 11.17 19.15 19.15
CA ARG A 247 11.30 20.62 19.08
C ARG A 247 10.14 21.30 18.38
N GLY A 248 9.23 20.54 17.76
CA GLY A 248 8.10 21.09 17.00
C GLY A 248 8.50 21.70 15.65
N GLU A 249 9.60 21.28 15.06
CA GLU A 249 10.04 21.70 13.71
C GLU A 249 9.17 21.05 12.63
N TYR A 250 8.58 19.89 12.92
CA TYR A 250 7.62 19.14 12.10
C TYR A 250 6.31 18.94 12.86
N ASP A 251 5.24 18.80 12.08
CA ASP A 251 3.87 18.64 12.58
C ASP A 251 3.46 17.18 12.70
N TYR A 252 4.00 16.34 11.83
CA TYR A 252 3.60 14.93 11.69
C TYR A 252 4.78 14.05 11.29
N TRP A 253 4.87 12.85 11.83
CA TRP A 253 5.83 11.81 11.45
C TRP A 253 5.07 10.48 11.30
N ASP A 254 5.09 9.89 10.11
CA ASP A 254 4.21 8.76 9.74
C ASP A 254 4.79 7.36 10.01
N GLN A 255 6.07 7.24 10.38
CA GLN A 255 6.71 5.95 10.67
C GLN A 255 7.69 6.07 11.86
N VAL A 256 7.14 6.20 13.06
CA VAL A 256 7.94 6.20 14.29
C VAL A 256 8.42 4.78 14.59
N LEU A 257 9.71 4.60 14.85
CA LEU A 257 10.21 3.31 15.34
C LEU A 257 9.59 2.95 16.68
N PHE A 258 9.29 1.68 16.89
CA PHE A 258 8.65 1.20 18.12
C PHE A 258 9.44 1.58 19.37
N ASP A 259 10.78 1.48 19.33
CA ASP A 259 11.67 1.81 20.46
C ASP A 259 11.68 3.30 20.83
N LEU A 260 11.35 4.19 19.88
CA LEU A 260 11.27 5.64 20.10
C LEU A 260 9.88 6.09 20.60
N ALA A 261 8.84 5.31 20.35
CA ALA A 261 7.48 5.67 20.71
C ALA A 261 7.30 5.96 22.21
N PRO A 262 7.89 5.19 23.18
CA PRO A 262 7.79 5.50 24.60
C PRO A 262 8.40 6.86 24.96
N MET A 263 9.54 7.22 24.39
CA MET A 263 10.20 8.52 24.63
C MET A 263 9.34 9.66 24.08
N LEU A 264 8.83 9.55 22.86
CA LEU A 264 7.98 10.56 22.25
C LEU A 264 6.65 10.75 23.01
N ARG A 265 6.08 9.67 23.58
CA ARG A 265 4.86 9.74 24.44
C ARG A 265 5.06 10.57 25.71
N GLN A 266 6.30 10.75 26.20
CA GLN A 266 6.60 11.62 27.35
C GLN A 266 6.47 13.11 27.00
N ASN A 267 6.57 13.48 25.74
CA ASN A 267 6.37 14.86 25.30
C ASN A 267 4.87 15.19 25.30
N ARG A 268 4.46 16.09 26.22
CA ARG A 268 3.06 16.49 26.42
C ARG A 268 2.43 17.18 25.21
N ASN A 269 3.24 17.65 24.27
CA ASN A 269 2.78 18.33 23.05
C ASN A 269 2.58 17.37 21.87
N LEU A 270 2.90 16.09 22.02
CA LEU A 270 2.74 15.08 20.98
C LEU A 270 1.58 14.12 21.27
N VAL A 271 0.98 13.61 20.20
CA VAL A 271 0.15 12.42 20.17
C VAL A 271 0.96 11.33 19.48
N VAL A 272 1.10 10.16 20.11
CA VAL A 272 1.85 9.03 19.56
C VAL A 272 0.94 7.80 19.56
N ARG A 273 0.35 7.52 18.41
CA ARG A 273 -0.49 6.34 18.12
C ARG A 273 -0.56 6.12 16.63
N SER A 274 -1.06 4.99 16.18
CA SER A 274 -1.33 4.77 14.76
C SER A 274 -2.73 5.26 14.37
N PRO A 275 -2.88 6.01 13.29
CA PRO A 275 -4.16 6.24 12.63
C PRO A 275 -4.45 5.14 11.58
N ILE A 276 -3.49 4.23 11.30
CA ILE A 276 -3.62 3.23 10.26
C ILE A 276 -4.51 2.08 10.73
N VAL A 277 -5.55 1.78 9.98
CA VAL A 277 -6.49 0.70 10.26
C VAL A 277 -5.98 -0.61 9.67
N GLY A 278 -6.06 -1.69 10.46
CA GLY A 278 -5.77 -3.07 10.05
C GLY A 278 -4.28 -3.43 10.01
N GLY A 279 -3.36 -2.48 10.13
CA GLY A 279 -1.93 -2.72 10.29
C GLY A 279 -1.21 -3.28 9.05
N THR A 280 0.00 -3.74 9.29
CA THR A 280 0.93 -4.33 8.32
C THR A 280 1.21 -5.78 8.69
N TYR A 281 1.16 -6.67 7.72
CA TYR A 281 1.28 -8.13 7.87
C TYR A 281 2.66 -8.61 7.44
N GLY A 282 3.33 -9.35 8.32
CA GLY A 282 4.58 -10.04 8.02
C GLY A 282 4.34 -11.38 7.32
N MET A 283 5.21 -11.73 6.39
CA MET A 283 5.09 -12.96 5.60
C MET A 283 6.45 -13.61 5.34
N LEU A 284 6.50 -14.92 5.48
CA LEU A 284 7.63 -15.76 5.03
C LEU A 284 7.29 -16.37 3.68
N ARG A 285 8.05 -16.01 2.65
CA ARG A 285 7.87 -16.45 1.27
C ARG A 285 8.91 -17.49 0.88
N PHE A 286 8.48 -18.54 0.19
CA PHE A 286 9.32 -19.61 -0.32
C PHE A 286 9.49 -19.53 -1.84
N ASN A 287 10.67 -19.88 -2.34
CA ASN A 287 10.85 -20.24 -3.74
C ASN A 287 10.42 -21.70 -3.92
N GLN A 288 9.32 -21.92 -4.62
CA GLN A 288 8.73 -23.25 -4.81
C GLN A 288 9.17 -23.92 -6.13
N LEU A 289 10.07 -23.30 -6.89
CA LEU A 289 10.60 -23.87 -8.13
C LEU A 289 11.67 -24.94 -7.87
N HIS A 290 12.39 -24.83 -6.76
CA HIS A 290 13.58 -25.65 -6.49
C HIS A 290 13.55 -26.28 -5.10
N PRO A 291 14.29 -27.39 -4.88
CA PRO A 291 14.53 -27.93 -3.55
C PRO A 291 15.16 -26.88 -2.61
N PRO A 292 14.90 -26.96 -1.30
CA PRO A 292 14.02 -27.96 -0.67
C PRO A 292 12.54 -27.56 -0.66
N PHE A 293 12.19 -26.30 -1.00
CA PHE A 293 10.85 -25.77 -0.77
C PHE A 293 9.86 -25.96 -1.94
N ASN A 294 10.23 -26.66 -3.01
CA ASN A 294 9.28 -27.28 -3.93
C ASN A 294 8.48 -28.41 -3.24
N ASN A 295 9.00 -28.99 -2.13
CA ASN A 295 8.30 -29.96 -1.32
C ASN A 295 7.35 -29.26 -0.31
N PRO A 296 6.01 -29.42 -0.43
CA PRO A 296 5.05 -28.80 0.48
C PRO A 296 5.19 -29.29 1.94
N GLU A 297 5.63 -30.52 2.17
CA GLU A 297 5.77 -31.06 3.53
C GLU A 297 6.87 -30.36 4.32
N LEU A 298 7.95 -29.91 3.67
CA LEU A 298 8.97 -29.09 4.33
C LEU A 298 8.44 -27.69 4.69
N ARG A 299 7.61 -27.07 3.83
CA ARG A 299 6.96 -25.80 4.17
C ARG A 299 5.97 -25.98 5.33
N ARG A 300 5.23 -27.11 5.36
CA ARG A 300 4.32 -27.47 6.45
C ARG A 300 5.07 -27.71 7.76
N ALA A 301 6.23 -28.35 7.70
CA ALA A 301 7.09 -28.55 8.88
C ALA A 301 7.49 -27.20 9.51
N ILE A 302 7.90 -26.24 8.69
CA ILE A 302 8.23 -24.89 9.18
C ILE A 302 7.00 -24.23 9.81
N ALA A 303 5.84 -24.26 9.14
CA ALA A 303 4.59 -23.68 9.64
C ALA A 303 4.16 -24.27 11.00
N THR A 304 4.40 -25.59 11.23
CA THR A 304 4.12 -26.27 12.51
C THR A 304 4.90 -25.68 13.68
N ALA A 305 6.09 -25.13 13.43
CA ALA A 305 6.98 -24.58 14.46
C ALA A 305 6.88 -23.05 14.61
N VAL A 306 6.23 -22.35 13.67
CA VAL A 306 6.10 -20.87 13.72
C VAL A 306 5.26 -20.45 14.92
N ASP A 307 5.80 -19.58 15.79
CA ASP A 307 5.04 -18.78 16.73
C ASP A 307 5.03 -17.32 16.26
N GLN A 308 3.90 -16.84 15.77
CA GLN A 308 3.74 -15.47 15.29
C GLN A 308 4.07 -14.41 16.37
N ALA A 309 3.89 -14.75 17.65
CA ALA A 309 4.23 -13.85 18.75
C ALA A 309 5.73 -13.55 18.82
N ASP A 310 6.60 -14.53 18.53
CA ASP A 310 8.05 -14.31 18.50
C ASP A 310 8.45 -13.34 17.38
N TYR A 311 7.85 -13.48 16.19
CA TYR A 311 8.05 -12.57 15.07
C TYR A 311 7.57 -11.17 15.39
N MET A 312 6.37 -11.06 15.98
CA MET A 312 5.77 -9.76 16.25
C MET A 312 6.47 -9.03 17.42
N ARG A 313 6.95 -9.74 18.42
CA ARG A 313 7.81 -9.15 19.47
C ARG A 313 9.13 -8.65 18.90
N ALA A 314 9.74 -9.41 18.01
CA ALA A 314 10.97 -8.96 17.35
C ALA A 314 10.76 -7.70 16.50
N VAL A 315 9.59 -7.54 15.87
CA VAL A 315 9.24 -6.38 15.04
C VAL A 315 8.81 -5.17 15.87
N ALA A 316 7.93 -5.37 16.86
CA ALA A 316 7.15 -4.29 17.50
C ALA A 316 7.29 -4.22 19.03
N GLY A 317 8.20 -5.03 19.62
CA GLY A 317 8.44 -5.11 21.05
C GLY A 317 7.33 -5.85 21.82
N ASP A 318 7.41 -5.79 23.15
CA ASP A 318 6.52 -6.59 24.01
C ASP A 318 5.13 -5.98 24.23
N ASP A 319 4.91 -4.72 23.82
CA ASP A 319 3.60 -4.06 23.99
C ASP A 319 2.55 -4.71 23.08
N PRO A 320 1.55 -5.42 23.64
CA PRO A 320 0.52 -6.12 22.84
C PRO A 320 -0.41 -5.15 22.10
N ALA A 321 -0.36 -3.85 22.38
CA ALA A 321 -1.11 -2.85 21.64
C ALA A 321 -0.51 -2.58 20.23
N ASN A 322 0.75 -2.98 20.02
CA ASN A 322 1.47 -2.72 18.78
C ASN A 322 1.29 -3.82 17.73
N TRP A 323 0.85 -5.03 18.12
CA TRP A 323 0.78 -6.18 17.23
C TRP A 323 -0.31 -7.18 17.62
N ALA A 324 -0.64 -8.07 16.71
CA ALA A 324 -1.55 -9.18 16.95
C ALA A 324 -1.17 -10.43 16.15
N VAL A 325 -1.56 -11.59 16.69
CA VAL A 325 -1.56 -12.86 15.95
C VAL A 325 -2.69 -12.84 14.92
N CYS A 326 -2.39 -13.21 13.69
CA CYS A 326 -3.39 -13.37 12.63
C CYS A 326 -3.10 -14.61 11.81
N ASN A 327 -3.83 -15.68 12.09
CA ASN A 327 -3.71 -16.99 11.43
C ASN A 327 -4.62 -17.06 10.18
N SER A 328 -4.81 -15.96 9.48
CA SER A 328 -5.60 -15.93 8.24
C SER A 328 -4.74 -15.41 7.09
N PHE A 329 -4.98 -15.94 5.89
CA PHE A 329 -4.41 -15.42 4.65
C PHE A 329 -5.10 -14.12 4.22
N PHE A 330 -6.28 -13.83 4.76
CA PHE A 330 -6.98 -12.56 4.60
C PHE A 330 -6.89 -11.75 5.89
N ALA A 331 -6.84 -10.43 5.76
CA ALA A 331 -6.61 -9.55 6.89
C ALA A 331 -7.59 -9.79 8.05
N CYS A 332 -7.09 -10.02 9.24
CA CYS A 332 -7.92 -10.30 10.42
C CYS A 332 -8.85 -9.12 10.74
N GLY A 333 -10.06 -9.44 11.21
CA GLY A 333 -11.09 -8.43 11.48
C GLY A 333 -11.83 -7.93 10.23
N THR A 334 -11.58 -8.53 9.06
CA THR A 334 -12.25 -8.19 7.80
C THR A 334 -13.23 -9.28 7.38
N PRO A 335 -14.15 -9.00 6.43
CA PRO A 335 -15.25 -9.92 6.09
C PRO A 335 -14.83 -11.31 5.58
N TYR A 336 -13.64 -11.46 5.02
CA TYR A 336 -13.17 -12.73 4.45
C TYR A 336 -12.15 -13.46 5.34
N ALA A 337 -11.72 -12.86 6.46
CA ALA A 337 -10.88 -13.54 7.42
C ALA A 337 -11.63 -14.76 8.02
N SER A 338 -10.94 -15.88 8.15
CA SER A 338 -11.49 -17.09 8.73
C SER A 338 -10.43 -17.92 9.46
N GLU A 339 -10.86 -18.95 10.17
CA GLU A 339 -9.97 -19.91 10.83
C GLU A 339 -9.82 -21.21 10.04
N ALA A 340 -10.38 -21.28 8.84
CA ALA A 340 -10.35 -22.50 8.03
C ALA A 340 -8.93 -22.97 7.75
N GLY A 341 -8.61 -24.20 8.15
CA GLY A 341 -7.31 -24.86 7.89
C GLY A 341 -6.13 -24.36 8.74
N ASN A 342 -6.29 -23.37 9.62
CA ASN A 342 -5.20 -22.70 10.34
C ASN A 342 -4.61 -23.52 11.52
N GLY A 343 -5.08 -24.74 11.75
CA GLY A 343 -4.62 -25.60 12.87
C GLY A 343 -3.12 -25.77 12.94
N ILE A 344 -2.46 -25.82 11.79
CA ILE A 344 -1.00 -26.01 11.70
C ILE A 344 -0.21 -24.87 12.37
N LEU A 345 -0.66 -23.60 12.27
CA LEU A 345 0.00 -22.46 12.92
C LEU A 345 -0.28 -22.37 14.44
N ARG A 346 -1.27 -23.14 14.92
CA ARG A 346 -1.59 -23.20 16.35
C ARG A 346 -0.76 -24.22 17.11
N GLU A 347 -0.07 -25.13 16.39
CA GLU A 347 0.70 -26.22 17.00
C GLU A 347 1.93 -25.70 17.73
N LYS A 348 2.69 -24.77 17.14
CA LYS A 348 3.90 -24.16 17.70
C LYS A 348 4.87 -25.22 18.29
N ASN A 349 5.02 -26.31 17.57
CA ASN A 349 5.70 -27.51 18.07
C ASN A 349 6.97 -27.83 17.28
N ILE A 350 8.11 -27.43 17.84
CA ILE A 350 9.42 -27.60 17.21
C ILE A 350 9.84 -29.06 17.05
N ASP A 351 9.51 -29.92 18.02
CA ASP A 351 9.92 -31.32 17.95
C ASP A 351 9.11 -32.09 16.91
N LYS A 352 7.81 -31.81 16.81
CA LYS A 352 6.98 -32.33 15.72
C LYS A 352 7.50 -31.82 14.37
N ALA A 353 7.83 -30.55 14.26
CA ALA A 353 8.38 -29.98 13.02
C ALA A 353 9.69 -30.63 12.60
N LYS A 354 10.62 -30.90 13.55
CA LYS A 354 11.86 -31.69 13.29
C LYS A 354 11.56 -33.07 12.75
N ALA A 355 10.60 -33.77 13.37
CA ALA A 355 10.17 -35.08 12.90
C ALA A 355 9.59 -35.00 11.48
N MET A 356 8.81 -33.96 11.17
CA MET A 356 8.26 -33.72 9.82
C MET A 356 9.36 -33.42 8.80
N VAL A 357 10.38 -32.60 9.13
CA VAL A 357 11.52 -32.32 8.24
C VAL A 357 12.25 -33.62 7.88
N LYS A 358 12.49 -34.48 8.87
CA LYS A 358 13.11 -35.81 8.64
C LYS A 358 12.21 -36.70 7.78
N ALA A 359 10.92 -36.78 8.07
CA ALA A 359 9.95 -37.60 7.33
C ALA A 359 9.78 -37.12 5.88
N ALA A 360 9.87 -35.78 5.64
CA ALA A 360 9.83 -35.20 4.32
C ALA A 360 11.08 -35.44 3.47
N GLY A 361 12.11 -36.07 4.04
CA GLY A 361 13.31 -36.53 3.34
C GLY A 361 14.33 -35.43 3.05
N TYR A 362 14.39 -34.37 3.86
CA TYR A 362 15.43 -33.33 3.74
C TYR A 362 16.83 -33.94 3.94
N LYS A 363 17.76 -33.63 3.03
CA LYS A 363 19.11 -34.26 2.99
C LYS A 363 20.25 -33.24 3.20
N GLY A 364 19.92 -32.03 3.66
CA GLY A 364 20.91 -30.95 3.87
C GLY A 364 21.08 -30.03 2.68
N GLU A 365 20.10 -29.97 1.77
CA GLU A 365 20.07 -29.02 0.66
C GLU A 365 20.26 -27.58 1.18
N ARG A 366 21.07 -26.79 0.46
CA ARG A 366 21.37 -25.41 0.85
C ARG A 366 20.11 -24.55 0.79
N VAL A 367 19.80 -23.86 1.88
CA VAL A 367 18.70 -22.91 2.01
C VAL A 367 19.27 -21.49 2.00
N VAL A 368 19.12 -20.76 0.91
CA VAL A 368 19.56 -19.37 0.82
C VAL A 368 18.43 -18.47 1.30
N GLN A 369 18.64 -17.87 2.47
CA GLN A 369 17.75 -16.84 3.03
C GLN A 369 18.29 -15.47 2.69
N ILE A 370 17.59 -14.72 1.82
CA ILE A 370 17.94 -13.31 1.54
C ILE A 370 17.20 -12.38 2.50
N ALA A 371 17.92 -11.46 3.15
CA ALA A 371 17.42 -10.62 4.21
C ALA A 371 17.75 -9.13 3.94
N ALA A 372 16.74 -8.26 4.01
CA ALA A 372 16.90 -6.82 3.83
C ALA A 372 17.14 -6.14 5.19
N THR A 373 18.40 -5.79 5.46
CA THR A 373 18.83 -5.26 6.76
C THR A 373 18.54 -3.76 6.95
N ASP A 374 18.19 -3.06 5.90
CA ASP A 374 17.75 -1.66 5.91
C ASP A 374 16.25 -1.49 6.13
N SER A 375 15.49 -2.60 6.22
CA SER A 375 14.06 -2.61 6.55
C SER A 375 13.85 -3.26 7.90
N ALA A 376 13.77 -2.49 8.98
CA ALA A 376 13.72 -3.00 10.35
C ALA A 376 12.70 -4.14 10.59
N PRO A 377 11.44 -4.09 10.11
CA PRO A 377 10.51 -5.20 10.29
C PRO A 377 10.92 -6.45 9.52
N VAL A 378 11.46 -6.30 8.31
CA VAL A 378 11.90 -7.44 7.47
C VAL A 378 13.15 -8.08 8.06
N ASP A 379 14.09 -7.27 8.54
CA ASP A 379 15.31 -7.72 9.20
C ASP A 379 14.99 -8.52 10.48
N ALA A 380 14.15 -7.96 11.36
CA ALA A 380 13.74 -8.62 12.58
C ALA A 380 13.09 -9.99 12.32
N MET A 381 12.16 -10.08 11.37
CA MET A 381 11.56 -11.36 10.97
C MET A 381 12.58 -12.34 10.37
N SER A 382 13.58 -11.82 9.65
CA SER A 382 14.62 -12.64 9.03
C SER A 382 15.49 -13.33 10.09
N HIS A 383 15.84 -12.63 11.16
CA HIS A 383 16.60 -13.22 12.27
C HIS A 383 15.81 -14.30 12.99
N VAL A 384 14.51 -14.09 13.27
CA VAL A 384 13.66 -15.12 13.91
C VAL A 384 13.56 -16.37 13.02
N THR A 385 13.38 -16.18 11.70
CA THR A 385 13.33 -17.33 10.77
C THR A 385 14.68 -18.03 10.66
N HIS A 386 15.78 -17.28 10.67
CA HIS A 386 17.11 -17.89 10.62
C HIS A 386 17.34 -18.85 11.80
N ASP A 387 17.07 -18.40 13.03
CA ASP A 387 17.14 -19.25 14.24
C ASP A 387 16.20 -20.47 14.11
N LEU A 388 14.96 -20.24 13.71
CA LEU A 388 13.97 -21.32 13.55
C LEU A 388 14.45 -22.38 12.56
N LEU A 389 14.93 -21.99 11.39
CA LEU A 389 15.41 -22.91 10.37
C LEU A 389 16.63 -23.72 10.84
N GLN A 390 17.59 -23.07 11.54
CA GLN A 390 18.73 -23.74 12.14
C GLN A 390 18.28 -24.77 13.19
N ARG A 391 17.36 -24.41 14.08
CA ARG A 391 16.81 -25.30 15.10
C ARG A 391 16.06 -26.49 14.49
N LEU A 392 15.45 -26.30 13.31
CA LEU A 392 14.81 -27.38 12.54
C LEU A 392 15.81 -28.27 11.79
N GLY A 393 17.10 -27.92 11.76
CA GLY A 393 18.18 -28.69 11.12
C GLY A 393 18.39 -28.36 9.64
N PHE A 394 17.88 -27.19 9.15
CA PHE A 394 18.17 -26.74 7.79
C PHE A 394 19.58 -26.17 7.65
N ASN A 395 20.22 -26.43 6.51
CA ASN A 395 21.52 -25.87 6.12
C ASN A 395 21.34 -24.47 5.55
N VAL A 396 21.32 -23.45 6.44
CA VAL A 396 20.94 -22.07 6.09
C VAL A 396 22.16 -21.23 5.77
N ASP A 397 22.15 -20.62 4.60
CA ASP A 397 23.04 -19.55 4.17
C ASP A 397 22.29 -18.21 4.27
N TYR A 398 22.63 -17.39 5.28
CA TYR A 398 22.01 -16.10 5.52
C TYR A 398 22.73 -15.01 4.72
N VAL A 399 22.02 -14.43 3.76
CA VAL A 399 22.56 -13.38 2.86
C VAL A 399 21.93 -12.04 3.21
N ALA A 400 22.65 -11.27 4.02
CA ALA A 400 22.29 -9.89 4.35
C ALA A 400 22.51 -8.96 3.15
N THR A 401 21.54 -8.10 2.86
CA THR A 401 21.59 -7.14 1.76
C THR A 401 20.65 -5.96 2.05
N ASP A 402 20.60 -4.96 1.17
CA ASP A 402 19.57 -3.92 1.19
C ASP A 402 18.28 -4.38 0.50
N PHE A 403 17.17 -3.69 0.77
CA PHE A 403 15.86 -4.04 0.21
C PHE A 403 15.82 -3.92 -1.32
N GLY A 404 16.54 -2.98 -1.90
CA GLY A 404 16.62 -2.81 -3.36
C GLY A 404 17.27 -4.01 -4.03
N THR A 405 18.40 -4.46 -3.49
CA THR A 405 19.10 -5.68 -3.94
C THR A 405 18.27 -6.93 -3.73
N LEU A 406 17.60 -7.08 -2.56
CA LEU A 406 16.65 -8.16 -2.34
C LEU A 406 15.55 -8.15 -3.41
N ALA A 407 14.96 -6.97 -3.69
CA ALA A 407 13.88 -6.82 -4.68
C ALA A 407 14.33 -7.20 -6.10
N GLN A 408 15.59 -6.96 -6.45
CA GLN A 408 16.17 -7.40 -7.72
C GLN A 408 16.43 -8.92 -7.70
N ARG A 409 17.00 -9.46 -6.61
CA ARG A 409 17.36 -10.87 -6.52
C ARG A 409 16.14 -11.79 -6.46
N ARG A 410 15.06 -11.39 -5.82
CA ARG A 410 13.83 -12.23 -5.69
C ARG A 410 13.15 -12.52 -7.04
N VAL A 411 13.46 -11.78 -8.13
CA VAL A 411 12.94 -12.08 -9.47
C VAL A 411 13.65 -13.25 -10.13
N SER A 412 14.83 -13.65 -9.61
CA SER A 412 15.61 -14.78 -10.14
C SER A 412 14.86 -16.10 -9.94
N ARG A 413 14.75 -16.86 -11.03
CA ARG A 413 14.21 -18.22 -11.05
C ARG A 413 15.28 -19.29 -11.03
N GLU A 414 16.52 -18.90 -10.96
CA GLU A 414 17.67 -19.82 -10.94
C GLU A 414 17.71 -20.59 -9.62
N PRO A 415 18.30 -21.80 -9.63
CA PRO A 415 18.59 -22.52 -8.40
C PRO A 415 19.65 -21.77 -7.58
N VAL A 416 19.77 -22.12 -6.30
CA VAL A 416 20.64 -21.41 -5.35
C VAL A 416 22.13 -21.42 -5.76
N GLU A 417 22.56 -22.46 -6.47
CA GLU A 417 23.92 -22.61 -7.01
C GLU A 417 24.23 -21.59 -8.12
N LYS A 418 23.21 -21.03 -8.75
CA LYS A 418 23.32 -20.03 -9.80
C LYS A 418 22.86 -18.64 -9.36
N GLY A 419 22.90 -18.36 -8.04
CA GLY A 419 22.52 -17.08 -7.48
C GLY A 419 21.04 -16.89 -7.16
N GLY A 420 20.25 -17.97 -7.23
CA GLY A 420 18.85 -17.97 -6.77
C GLY A 420 18.72 -17.84 -5.26
N TRP A 421 17.53 -18.07 -4.75
CA TRP A 421 17.16 -17.93 -3.35
C TRP A 421 16.14 -18.99 -2.94
N SER A 422 16.01 -19.24 -1.62
CA SER A 422 15.07 -20.22 -1.07
C SER A 422 13.95 -19.58 -0.28
N VAL A 423 14.26 -18.56 0.55
CA VAL A 423 13.26 -17.84 1.37
C VAL A 423 13.60 -16.36 1.48
N PHE A 424 12.57 -15.54 1.65
CA PHE A 424 12.69 -14.13 2.05
C PHE A 424 11.45 -13.67 2.80
N HIS A 425 11.56 -12.54 3.50
CA HIS A 425 10.45 -11.88 4.16
C HIS A 425 9.95 -10.69 3.36
N THR A 426 8.66 -10.44 3.49
CA THR A 426 8.01 -9.25 2.96
C THR A 426 6.88 -8.82 3.88
N ILE A 427 6.45 -7.58 3.71
CA ILE A 427 5.33 -7.00 4.44
C ILE A 427 4.27 -6.51 3.46
N TRP A 428 3.00 -6.61 3.87
CA TRP A 428 1.86 -6.14 3.10
C TRP A 428 0.87 -5.43 4.01
N ASN A 429 0.26 -4.35 3.52
CA ASN A 429 -0.73 -3.63 4.28
C ASN A 429 -2.09 -4.33 4.22
N ASN A 430 -2.93 -4.09 5.22
CA ASN A 430 -4.28 -4.64 5.30
C ASN A 430 -5.06 -4.59 3.98
N PRO A 431 -5.12 -3.46 3.22
CA PRO A 431 -5.88 -3.42 1.98
C PRO A 431 -5.41 -4.39 0.90
N ASP A 432 -4.15 -4.77 0.92
CA ASP A 432 -3.54 -5.60 -0.12
C ASP A 432 -3.81 -7.11 0.07
N ILE A 433 -4.42 -7.48 1.22
CA ILE A 433 -4.78 -8.86 1.56
C ILE A 433 -6.23 -9.01 2.05
N LEU A 434 -7.12 -8.07 1.71
CA LEU A 434 -8.52 -8.06 2.17
C LEU A 434 -9.33 -9.27 1.69
N ASP A 435 -9.09 -9.70 0.45
CA ASP A 435 -9.91 -10.69 -0.23
C ASP A 435 -9.13 -11.41 -1.34
N PRO A 436 -9.69 -12.46 -1.96
CA PRO A 436 -9.04 -13.21 -3.03
C PRO A 436 -8.72 -12.40 -4.30
N ALA A 437 -9.36 -11.24 -4.52
CA ALA A 437 -9.08 -10.40 -5.69
C ALA A 437 -7.79 -9.62 -5.55
N VAL A 438 -7.53 -9.06 -4.35
CA VAL A 438 -6.40 -8.15 -4.10
C VAL A 438 -5.17 -8.86 -3.53
N ASN A 439 -5.34 -10.02 -2.86
CA ASN A 439 -4.23 -10.76 -2.29
C ASN A 439 -3.39 -11.46 -3.38
N GLN A 440 -2.37 -10.77 -3.87
CA GLN A 440 -1.44 -11.32 -4.85
C GLN A 440 -0.56 -12.44 -4.29
N MET A 441 -0.33 -12.46 -2.97
CA MET A 441 0.55 -13.43 -2.32
C MET A 441 -0.04 -14.83 -2.27
N ILE A 442 -1.38 -14.94 -2.24
CA ILE A 442 -2.07 -16.23 -2.21
C ILE A 442 -2.19 -16.85 -3.61
N ARG A 443 -2.00 -16.07 -4.69
CA ARG A 443 -2.09 -16.57 -6.06
C ARG A 443 -1.08 -17.67 -6.30
N SER A 444 -1.58 -18.78 -6.84
CA SER A 444 -0.80 -20.02 -7.02
C SER A 444 -0.83 -20.48 -8.48
N ASN A 445 -0.65 -19.52 -9.41
CA ASN A 445 -0.71 -19.71 -10.87
C ASN A 445 0.68 -20.02 -11.48
N GLY A 446 1.59 -20.59 -10.72
CA GLY A 446 2.89 -21.09 -11.16
C GLY A 446 3.76 -20.01 -11.82
N ALA A 447 4.23 -20.25 -13.02
CA ALA A 447 5.18 -19.38 -13.71
C ALA A 447 4.71 -17.92 -13.91
N THR A 448 3.41 -17.64 -13.88
CA THR A 448 2.83 -16.30 -13.98
C THR A 448 2.51 -15.70 -12.61
N GLY A 449 2.76 -16.44 -11.53
CA GLY A 449 2.56 -16.01 -10.15
C GLY A 449 3.59 -14.99 -9.69
N TRP A 450 3.31 -14.37 -8.54
CA TRP A 450 4.25 -13.50 -7.86
C TRP A 450 5.47 -14.31 -7.37
N PHE A 451 6.59 -13.65 -7.11
CA PHE A 451 7.88 -14.25 -6.73
C PHE A 451 7.73 -15.40 -5.71
N GLY A 452 8.41 -16.49 -5.94
CA GLY A 452 8.25 -17.76 -5.24
C GLY A 452 7.38 -18.76 -6.00
N TRP A 453 6.57 -18.30 -6.96
CA TRP A 453 5.88 -19.08 -7.99
C TRP A 453 5.14 -20.32 -7.48
N PRO A 454 4.29 -20.24 -6.45
CA PRO A 454 3.48 -21.36 -6.03
C PRO A 454 2.54 -21.80 -7.16
N ALA A 455 2.29 -23.10 -7.24
CA ALA A 455 1.37 -23.69 -8.21
C ALA A 455 0.34 -24.56 -7.47
N ASP A 456 -0.95 -24.24 -7.63
CA ASP A 456 -2.08 -24.97 -7.05
C ASP A 456 -3.34 -24.70 -7.85
N ASP A 457 -3.68 -25.62 -8.77
CA ASP A 457 -4.84 -25.49 -9.67
C ASP A 457 -6.17 -25.47 -8.89
N THR A 458 -6.24 -26.19 -7.75
CA THR A 458 -7.43 -26.18 -6.89
C THR A 458 -7.66 -24.80 -6.30
N LEU A 459 -6.60 -24.14 -5.81
CA LEU A 459 -6.68 -22.80 -5.25
C LEU A 459 -7.09 -21.77 -6.32
N GLU A 460 -6.52 -21.85 -7.51
CA GLU A 460 -6.87 -20.91 -8.59
C GLU A 460 -8.29 -21.18 -9.13
N THR A 461 -8.77 -22.43 -9.15
CA THR A 461 -10.17 -22.77 -9.46
C THR A 461 -11.12 -22.14 -8.45
N LEU A 462 -10.89 -22.32 -7.15
CA LEU A 462 -11.69 -21.71 -6.09
C LEU A 462 -11.70 -20.17 -6.19
N ARG A 463 -10.55 -19.57 -6.56
CA ARG A 463 -10.48 -18.12 -6.82
C ARG A 463 -11.34 -17.72 -8.03
N GLY A 464 -11.35 -18.51 -9.08
CA GLY A 464 -12.22 -18.31 -10.25
C GLY A 464 -13.70 -18.34 -9.86
N GLU A 465 -14.11 -19.33 -9.08
CA GLU A 465 -15.47 -19.46 -8.55
C GLU A 465 -15.84 -18.27 -7.65
N TRP A 466 -14.91 -17.81 -6.80
CA TRP A 466 -15.11 -16.63 -5.95
C TRP A 466 -15.41 -15.37 -6.77
N PHE A 467 -14.72 -15.17 -7.89
CA PHE A 467 -14.99 -14.06 -8.81
C PHE A 467 -16.35 -14.18 -9.49
N ASP A 468 -16.86 -15.38 -9.66
CA ASP A 468 -18.13 -15.64 -10.35
C ASP A 468 -19.32 -15.67 -9.39
N ALA A 469 -19.09 -15.81 -8.09
CA ALA A 469 -20.13 -15.81 -7.07
C ALA A 469 -20.88 -14.46 -7.03
N THR A 470 -22.20 -14.51 -7.03
CA THR A 470 -23.08 -13.34 -6.99
C THR A 470 -23.48 -12.97 -5.56
N GLU A 471 -23.57 -13.97 -4.68
CA GLU A 471 -24.03 -13.81 -3.31
C GLU A 471 -22.86 -13.65 -2.34
N ASP A 472 -22.99 -12.77 -1.36
CA ASP A 472 -21.93 -12.50 -0.36
C ASP A 472 -21.66 -13.72 0.54
N ALA A 473 -22.68 -14.47 0.88
CA ALA A 473 -22.54 -15.71 1.67
C ALA A 473 -21.69 -16.74 0.91
N GLU A 474 -21.87 -16.88 -0.39
CA GLU A 474 -21.10 -17.78 -1.24
C GLU A 474 -19.65 -17.32 -1.36
N ARG A 475 -19.40 -16.02 -1.54
CA ARG A 475 -18.03 -15.47 -1.52
C ARG A 475 -17.32 -15.74 -0.21
N LYS A 476 -18.01 -15.61 0.95
CA LYS A 476 -17.42 -15.92 2.25
C LYS A 476 -17.07 -17.41 2.38
N ARG A 477 -17.96 -18.30 1.92
CA ARG A 477 -17.70 -19.74 1.89
C ARG A 477 -16.47 -20.08 1.05
N LEU A 478 -16.42 -19.58 -0.17
CA LEU A 478 -15.28 -19.79 -1.08
C LEU A 478 -13.99 -19.21 -0.55
N ALA A 479 -14.01 -18.03 0.09
CA ALA A 479 -12.82 -17.47 0.73
C ALA A 479 -12.28 -18.37 1.86
N ALA A 480 -13.17 -18.99 2.65
CA ALA A 480 -12.77 -19.95 3.66
C ALA A 480 -12.17 -21.23 3.03
N GLU A 481 -12.71 -21.70 1.91
CA GLU A 481 -12.15 -22.85 1.18
C GLU A 481 -10.80 -22.54 0.54
N ILE A 482 -10.65 -21.34 -0.06
CA ILE A 482 -9.36 -20.83 -0.55
C ILE A 482 -8.33 -20.82 0.58
N GLN A 483 -8.70 -20.32 1.75
CA GLN A 483 -7.82 -20.31 2.91
C GLN A 483 -7.44 -21.73 3.36
N ALA A 484 -8.40 -22.64 3.47
CA ALA A 484 -8.14 -24.03 3.84
C ALA A 484 -7.19 -24.72 2.83
N GLN A 485 -7.36 -24.46 1.54
CA GLN A 485 -6.48 -24.98 0.49
C GLN A 485 -5.08 -24.35 0.58
N ALA A 486 -4.99 -23.03 0.83
CA ALA A 486 -3.72 -22.35 1.03
C ALA A 486 -2.93 -22.91 2.22
N TYR A 487 -3.59 -23.40 3.27
CA TYR A 487 -2.91 -24.11 4.38
C TYR A 487 -2.40 -25.51 4.02
N LYS A 488 -2.91 -26.14 2.97
CA LYS A 488 -2.35 -27.41 2.48
C LYS A 488 -1.05 -27.18 1.71
N THR A 489 -0.99 -26.14 0.89
CA THR A 489 0.11 -25.91 -0.05
C THR A 489 1.09 -24.81 0.37
N LEU A 490 0.69 -23.94 1.32
CA LEU A 490 1.47 -22.84 1.88
C LEU A 490 2.17 -21.99 0.80
N PRO A 491 1.41 -21.17 0.06
CA PRO A 491 2.02 -20.20 -0.83
C PRO A 491 2.93 -19.23 -0.09
N TYR A 492 2.65 -18.96 1.18
CA TYR A 492 3.50 -18.28 2.17
C TYR A 492 3.05 -18.67 3.59
N ILE A 493 3.83 -18.31 4.60
CA ILE A 493 3.40 -18.41 6.00
C ILE A 493 3.09 -17.03 6.52
N PRO A 494 1.85 -16.75 7.01
CA PRO A 494 1.54 -15.51 7.71
C PRO A 494 2.26 -15.48 9.07
N LEU A 495 2.86 -14.32 9.40
CA LEU A 495 3.70 -14.14 10.60
C LEU A 495 3.08 -13.20 11.64
N GLY A 496 1.80 -12.84 11.47
CA GLY A 496 1.12 -11.87 12.32
C GLY A 496 1.05 -10.48 11.69
N ASN A 497 0.50 -9.53 12.44
CA ASN A 497 0.41 -8.15 12.01
C ASN A 497 0.84 -7.18 13.12
N TYR A 498 1.34 -6.02 12.71
CA TYR A 498 1.74 -4.94 13.60
C TYR A 498 1.17 -3.60 13.10
N THR A 499 1.07 -2.66 14.01
CA THR A 499 0.53 -1.34 13.72
C THR A 499 1.60 -0.29 14.01
N GLN A 500 2.23 0.22 12.94
CA GLN A 500 3.32 1.21 13.02
C GLN A 500 2.83 2.48 13.72
N PRO A 501 3.48 2.95 14.81
CA PRO A 501 3.12 4.21 15.44
C PRO A 501 3.46 5.39 14.54
N HIS A 502 2.62 6.42 14.62
CA HIS A 502 2.86 7.76 14.10
C HIS A 502 2.99 8.73 15.26
N ALA A 503 3.60 9.87 15.02
CA ALA A 503 3.64 10.97 16.00
C ALA A 503 3.19 12.27 15.33
N TRP A 504 2.39 13.07 16.05
CA TRP A 504 2.03 14.39 15.56
C TRP A 504 1.82 15.38 16.70
N SER A 505 1.99 16.67 16.40
CA SER A 505 1.71 17.75 17.33
C SER A 505 0.25 17.71 17.77
N LYS A 506 -0.04 17.97 19.05
CA LYS A 506 -1.42 18.13 19.54
C LYS A 506 -2.19 19.26 18.86
N LYS A 507 -1.48 20.21 18.24
CA LYS A 507 -2.09 21.24 17.39
C LYS A 507 -2.64 20.69 16.07
N VAL A 508 -2.23 19.51 15.67
CA VAL A 508 -2.73 18.81 14.47
C VAL A 508 -4.01 18.07 14.82
N VAL A 509 -5.11 18.48 14.25
CA VAL A 509 -6.45 17.90 14.44
C VAL A 509 -7.00 17.35 13.13
N GLY A 510 -8.01 16.49 13.22
CA GLY A 510 -8.65 15.90 12.03
C GLY A 510 -7.84 14.82 11.34
N VAL A 511 -6.88 14.20 12.03
CA VAL A 511 -6.17 13.02 11.52
C VAL A 511 -7.17 11.88 11.31
N VAL A 512 -7.28 11.42 10.06
CA VAL A 512 -8.26 10.41 9.65
C VAL A 512 -7.73 9.01 9.92
N SER A 513 -8.56 8.16 10.51
CA SER A 513 -8.27 6.72 10.60
C SER A 513 -8.54 6.06 9.25
N ALA A 514 -7.49 5.61 8.57
CA ALA A 514 -7.55 5.10 7.21
C ALA A 514 -6.50 4.00 6.98
N PRO A 515 -6.59 3.21 5.89
CA PRO A 515 -5.61 2.16 5.61
C PRO A 515 -4.24 2.68 5.10
N THR A 516 -4.09 3.98 4.94
CA THR A 516 -2.85 4.66 4.53
C THR A 516 -2.84 6.07 5.12
N PRO A 517 -1.69 6.74 5.27
CA PRO A 517 -1.63 8.13 5.71
C PRO A 517 -2.47 9.04 4.81
N ILE A 518 -3.33 9.84 5.41
CA ILE A 518 -4.23 10.77 4.73
C ILE A 518 -3.99 12.19 5.24
N TYR A 519 -3.81 13.14 4.32
CA TYR A 519 -3.47 14.52 4.65
C TYR A 519 -4.61 15.53 4.41
N TRP A 520 -5.72 15.11 3.77
CA TRP A 520 -6.96 15.91 3.80
C TRP A 520 -7.62 15.82 5.20
N ASN A 521 -8.52 16.73 5.50
CA ASN A 521 -9.20 16.91 6.79
C ASN A 521 -8.28 17.31 7.97
N ILE A 522 -6.97 17.24 7.81
CA ILE A 522 -6.01 17.72 8.80
C ILE A 522 -6.04 19.27 8.82
N ALA A 523 -6.08 19.82 10.04
CA ALA A 523 -5.91 21.24 10.30
C ALA A 523 -4.91 21.44 11.44
N LYS A 524 -4.40 22.67 11.57
CA LYS A 524 -3.58 23.11 12.72
C LYS A 524 -4.37 24.13 13.53
N GLU A 525 -4.51 23.85 14.82
CA GLU A 525 -5.02 24.81 15.77
C GLU A 525 -3.94 25.81 16.19
N ALA A 526 -4.35 27.02 16.53
CA ALA A 526 -3.45 28.12 16.85
C ALA A 526 -2.54 27.87 18.10
#